data_050716075bc206f64316a016cea2a278
#
_entry.id   050716075bc206f64316a016cea2a278
#
_cell.length_a   1.000
_cell.length_b   1.000
_cell.length_c   1.000
_cell.angle_alpha   90.00
_cell.angle_beta   90.00
_cell.angle_gamma   90.00
#
_symmetry.space_group_name_H-M   'P 1'
#
loop_
_entity.id
_entity.type
_entity.pdbx_description
1 polymer ?
#
loop_
_entity_poly.entity_id
_entity_poly.type
_entity_poly.pdbx_seq_one_letter_code
_entity_poly.pdbx_strand_id
1 'polypeptide(L)'
;MGKIIDLKNYRAKVSAITDNKTMLSHKEAVKIEQIRDSIEVALEEVAATENMPLTVAMAAGRYAAMRLFQLQGRAETMAFLDQCIVTAELCDDLSCQIDEDA
;
A
#
# COMPACT_ATOMS: atom_id res chain seq x y z
N MET A 1 20.17 -2.43 7.56
CA MET A 1 20.05 -2.22 7.97
C MET A 1 19.21 -1.27 8.26
N GLY A 2 19.29 -0.50 8.21
CA GLY A 2 18.46 0.54 8.54
C GLY A 2 17.13 0.57 7.91
N LYS A 3 16.88 -0.35 7.03
CA LYS A 3 15.66 -0.32 6.37
C LYS A 3 14.49 -0.47 7.22
N ILE A 4 14.56 -1.26 8.19
CA ILE A 4 13.45 -1.52 9.06
C ILE A 4 13.15 -0.32 9.90
N ILE A 5 14.19 0.31 10.32
CA ILE A 5 14.04 1.52 11.04
C ILE A 5 13.36 2.50 10.16
N ASP A 6 13.63 2.34 8.89
CA ASP A 6 13.19 3.25 7.91
C ASP A 6 11.71 3.30 7.71
N LEU A 7 10.98 2.29 8.12
CA LEU A 7 9.55 2.38 7.97
C LEU A 7 9.03 3.56 8.75
N LYS A 8 9.49 3.71 9.98
CA LYS A 8 9.11 4.83 10.78
C LYS A 8 9.66 6.12 10.21
N ASN A 9 10.92 6.08 9.82
CA ASN A 9 11.54 7.25 9.22
C ASN A 9 10.87 7.62 7.91
N TYR A 10 10.48 6.63 7.17
CA TYR A 10 9.81 6.87 5.91
C TYR A 10 8.49 7.58 6.15
N ARG A 11 7.74 7.14 7.14
CA ARG A 11 6.50 7.80 7.47
C ARG A 11 6.73 9.22 7.92
N ALA A 12 7.77 9.43 8.71
CA ALA A 12 8.10 10.77 9.16
C ALA A 12 8.46 11.64 7.98
N LYS A 13 9.22 11.11 7.04
CA LYS A 13 9.59 11.85 5.86
C LYS A 13 8.39 12.23 5.04
N VAL A 14 7.50 11.29 4.83
CA VAL A 14 6.31 11.57 4.06
C VAL A 14 5.47 12.62 4.76
N SER A 15 5.33 12.51 6.05
CA SER A 15 4.60 13.51 6.83
C SER A 15 5.23 14.87 6.71
N ALA A 16 6.54 14.93 6.80
CA ALA A 16 7.24 16.20 6.71
C ALA A 16 7.03 16.84 5.34
N ILE A 17 7.12 16.05 4.31
CA ILE A 17 6.89 16.55 2.97
C ILE A 17 5.47 17.05 2.82
N THR A 18 4.54 16.30 3.36
CA THR A 18 3.15 16.68 3.33
C THR A 18 2.91 17.96 4.11
N ASP A 19 3.55 18.08 5.25
CA ASP A 19 3.43 19.26 6.08
C ASP A 19 3.92 20.49 5.38
N ASN A 20 4.95 20.35 4.55
CA ASN A 20 5.43 21.46 3.79
C ASN A 20 4.41 21.98 2.81
N LYS A 21 3.53 21.14 2.41
CA LYS A 21 2.45 21.54 1.53
C LYS A 21 1.29 22.01 2.35
N THR A 22 1.46 21.87 3.62
CA THR A 22 0.60 22.47 4.56
C THR A 22 -0.86 22.27 4.42
N MET A 23 -1.53 23.30 4.20
CA MET A 23 -2.96 23.33 4.32
C MET A 23 -3.62 22.40 3.36
N LEU A 24 -2.94 22.12 2.27
CA LEU A 24 -3.48 21.18 1.31
C LEU A 24 -3.56 19.81 1.90
N SER A 25 -2.67 19.54 2.83
CA SER A 25 -2.45 18.19 3.27
C SER A 25 -3.69 17.52 3.84
N HIS A 26 -4.53 18.27 4.54
CA HIS A 26 -5.71 17.61 5.12
C HIS A 26 -6.68 17.17 4.05
N LYS A 27 -6.99 18.06 3.12
CA LYS A 27 -7.88 17.73 2.03
C LYS A 27 -7.30 16.63 1.16
N GLU A 28 -6.00 16.70 0.91
CA GLU A 28 -5.35 15.69 0.10
C GLU A 28 -5.36 14.34 0.79
N ALA A 29 -5.15 14.33 2.09
CA ALA A 29 -5.16 13.08 2.83
C ALA A 29 -6.53 12.41 2.75
N VAL A 30 -7.58 13.19 2.91
CA VAL A 30 -8.93 12.65 2.79
C VAL A 30 -9.17 12.13 1.38
N LYS A 31 -8.73 12.89 0.39
CA LYS A 31 -8.89 12.47 -1.00
C LYS A 31 -8.16 11.19 -1.29
N ILE A 32 -6.94 11.06 -0.77
CA ILE A 32 -6.16 9.86 -0.98
C ILE A 32 -6.85 8.64 -0.37
N GLU A 33 -7.39 8.81 0.84
CA GLU A 33 -8.12 7.73 1.48
C GLU A 33 -9.35 7.34 0.68
N GLN A 34 -10.05 8.32 0.14
CA GLN A 34 -11.22 8.03 -0.66
C GLN A 34 -10.85 7.27 -1.93
N ILE A 35 -9.76 7.66 -2.56
CA ILE A 35 -9.30 6.97 -3.76
C ILE A 35 -8.94 5.53 -3.41
N ARG A 36 -8.19 5.34 -2.33
CA ARG A 36 -7.79 4.01 -1.92
C ARG A 36 -9.00 3.14 -1.62
N ASP A 37 -9.96 3.68 -0.88
CA ASP A 37 -11.14 2.92 -0.54
C ASP A 37 -11.93 2.55 -1.79
N SER A 38 -12.04 3.48 -2.73
CA SER A 38 -12.76 3.21 -3.96
C SER A 38 -12.12 2.09 -4.75
N ILE A 39 -10.80 2.11 -4.81
CA ILE A 39 -10.09 1.06 -5.54
C ILE A 39 -10.26 -0.28 -4.86
N GLU A 40 -10.16 -0.31 -3.53
CA GLU A 40 -10.31 -1.56 -2.81
C GLU A 40 -11.71 -2.14 -2.98
N VAL A 41 -12.72 -1.29 -2.92
CA VAL A 41 -14.09 -1.75 -3.14
C VAL A 41 -14.24 -2.31 -4.54
N ALA A 42 -13.69 -1.62 -5.53
CA ALA A 42 -13.80 -2.08 -6.92
C ALA A 42 -13.11 -3.42 -7.09
N LEU A 43 -11.94 -3.59 -6.50
CA LEU A 43 -11.22 -4.85 -6.60
C LEU A 43 -11.98 -5.97 -5.92
N GLU A 44 -12.56 -5.70 -4.75
CA GLU A 44 -13.35 -6.70 -4.05
C GLU A 44 -14.57 -7.10 -4.86
N GLU A 45 -15.19 -6.15 -5.53
CA GLU A 45 -16.35 -6.45 -6.35
C GLU A 45 -15.98 -7.35 -7.52
N VAL A 46 -14.86 -7.05 -8.17
CA VAL A 46 -14.43 -7.91 -9.26
C VAL A 46 -14.06 -9.28 -8.76
N ALA A 47 -13.38 -9.34 -7.62
CA ALA A 47 -12.98 -10.61 -7.04
C ALA A 47 -14.20 -11.48 -6.74
N ALA A 48 -15.24 -10.86 -6.20
CA ALA A 48 -16.46 -11.62 -5.89
C ALA A 48 -17.21 -12.02 -7.15
N THR A 49 -17.35 -11.10 -8.09
CA THR A 49 -18.09 -11.36 -9.31
C THR A 49 -17.47 -12.49 -10.11
N GLU A 50 -16.15 -12.46 -10.24
CA GLU A 50 -15.45 -13.46 -11.02
C GLU A 50 -15.07 -14.68 -10.19
N ASN A 51 -15.23 -14.57 -8.88
CA ASN A 51 -14.84 -15.63 -7.96
C ASN A 51 -13.37 -16.01 -8.14
N MET A 52 -12.53 -15.00 -8.33
CA MET A 52 -11.09 -15.20 -8.53
C MET A 52 -10.30 -14.16 -7.75
N PRO A 53 -10.39 -14.21 -6.42
CA PRO A 53 -9.72 -13.18 -5.61
C PRO A 53 -8.20 -13.17 -5.75
N LEU A 54 -7.58 -14.33 -5.89
CA LEU A 54 -6.13 -14.38 -6.05
C LEU A 54 -5.71 -13.71 -7.35
N THR A 55 -6.40 -14.01 -8.42
CA THR A 55 -6.10 -13.43 -9.71
C THR A 55 -6.24 -11.91 -9.68
N VAL A 56 -7.28 -11.43 -9.02
CA VAL A 56 -7.50 -10.00 -8.91
C VAL A 56 -6.38 -9.34 -8.10
N ALA A 57 -5.98 -9.97 -7.00
CA ALA A 57 -4.92 -9.42 -6.17
C ALA A 57 -3.60 -9.34 -6.94
N MET A 58 -3.28 -10.41 -7.68
CA MET A 58 -2.04 -10.43 -8.44
C MET A 58 -2.07 -9.41 -9.58
N ALA A 59 -3.22 -9.28 -10.23
CA ALA A 59 -3.35 -8.29 -11.29
C ALA A 59 -3.19 -6.87 -10.75
N ALA A 60 -3.75 -6.62 -9.57
CA ALA A 60 -3.62 -5.31 -8.96
C ALA A 60 -2.16 -4.99 -8.66
N GLY A 61 -1.43 -5.97 -8.12
CA GLY A 61 -0.02 -5.77 -7.83
C GLY A 61 0.79 -5.52 -9.07
N ARG A 62 0.51 -6.27 -10.12
CA ARG A 62 1.21 -6.09 -11.37
C ARG A 62 0.95 -4.71 -11.97
N TYR A 63 -0.31 -4.29 -11.92
CA TYR A 63 -0.64 -2.97 -12.41
C TYR A 63 0.09 -1.89 -11.63
N ALA A 64 0.12 -2.03 -10.31
CA ALA A 64 0.78 -1.05 -9.46
C ALA A 64 2.26 -0.95 -9.81
N ALA A 65 2.93 -2.09 -9.92
CA ALA A 65 4.35 -2.08 -10.23
C ALA A 65 4.62 -1.43 -11.58
N MET A 66 3.82 -1.78 -12.57
CA MET A 66 4.01 -1.26 -13.91
C MET A 66 3.78 0.25 -13.96
N ARG A 67 2.68 0.70 -13.36
CA ARG A 67 2.36 2.13 -13.40
C ARG A 67 3.34 2.95 -12.60
N LEU A 68 3.75 2.46 -11.44
CA LEU A 68 4.74 3.19 -10.65
C LEU A 68 6.04 3.34 -11.41
N PHE A 69 6.45 2.28 -12.09
CA PHE A 69 7.66 2.36 -12.89
C PHE A 69 7.52 3.43 -13.97
N GLN A 70 6.38 3.47 -14.63
CA GLN A 70 6.15 4.45 -15.69
C GLN A 70 6.11 5.88 -15.15
N LEU A 71 5.54 6.05 -13.97
CA LEU A 71 5.34 7.39 -13.43
C LEU A 71 6.53 7.89 -12.64
N GLN A 72 7.21 7.02 -11.90
CA GLN A 72 8.24 7.44 -10.95
C GLN A 72 9.60 6.80 -11.19
N GLY A 73 9.66 5.74 -11.99
CA GLY A 73 10.92 5.08 -12.25
C GLY A 73 11.20 3.96 -11.25
N ARG A 74 12.38 3.37 -11.42
CA ARG A 74 12.73 2.15 -10.71
C ARG A 74 12.84 2.33 -9.19
N ALA A 75 13.53 3.38 -8.77
CA ALA A 75 13.80 3.53 -7.35
C ALA A 75 12.52 3.64 -6.54
N GLU A 76 11.59 4.45 -7.02
CA GLU A 76 10.33 4.64 -6.30
C GLU A 76 9.48 3.39 -6.33
N THR A 77 9.52 2.66 -7.45
CA THR A 77 8.78 1.42 -7.54
C THR A 77 9.32 0.40 -6.54
N MET A 78 10.64 0.28 -6.44
CA MET A 78 11.22 -0.66 -5.51
C MET A 78 10.92 -0.28 -4.06
N ALA A 79 10.93 1.01 -3.77
CA ALA A 79 10.60 1.46 -2.42
C ALA A 79 9.16 1.08 -2.06
N PHE A 80 8.24 1.24 -3.00
CA PHE A 80 6.86 0.86 -2.76
C PHE A 80 6.73 -0.64 -2.53
N LEU A 81 7.42 -1.43 -3.34
CA LEU A 81 7.36 -2.87 -3.20
C LEU A 81 7.93 -3.33 -1.86
N ASP A 82 8.96 -2.65 -1.39
CA ASP A 82 9.50 -2.95 -0.07
C ASP A 82 8.45 -2.73 1.01
N GLN A 83 7.65 -1.69 0.87
CA GLN A 83 6.57 -1.44 1.80
C GLN A 83 5.51 -2.53 1.75
N CYS A 84 5.26 -3.03 0.56
CA CYS A 84 4.30 -4.11 0.41
C CYS A 84 4.79 -5.37 1.12
N ILE A 85 6.09 -5.61 1.08
CA ILE A 85 6.66 -6.75 1.79
C ILE A 85 6.45 -6.61 3.29
N VAL A 86 6.67 -5.41 3.82
CA VAL A 86 6.45 -5.17 5.24
C VAL A 86 4.99 -5.41 5.60
N THR A 87 4.08 -4.96 4.75
CA THR A 87 2.66 -5.18 4.99
C THR A 87 2.34 -6.67 5.03
N ALA A 88 2.92 -7.43 4.10
CA ALA A 88 2.69 -8.86 4.08
C ALA A 88 3.22 -9.53 5.34
N GLU A 89 4.36 -9.08 5.83
CA GLU A 89 4.91 -9.62 7.06
C GLU A 89 4.02 -9.33 8.25
N LEU A 90 3.44 -8.14 8.30
CA LEU A 90 2.52 -7.82 9.36
C LEU A 90 1.27 -8.69 9.32
N CYS A 91 0.79 -8.96 8.13
CA CYS A 91 -0.37 -9.83 7.97
C CYS A 91 -0.04 -11.24 8.44
N ASP A 92 1.17 -11.71 8.16
CA ASP A 92 1.58 -13.02 8.59
C ASP A 92 1.61 -13.11 10.12
N ASP A 93 2.16 -12.09 10.76
CA ASP A 93 2.21 -12.06 12.21
C ASP A 93 0.81 -12.10 12.82
N LEU A 94 -0.11 -11.33 12.25
CA LEU A 94 -1.47 -11.32 12.74
C LEU A 94 -2.16 -12.66 12.54
N SER A 95 -1.90 -13.30 11.41
CA SER A 95 -2.48 -14.61 11.13
C SER A 95 -1.99 -15.64 12.12
N CYS A 96 -0.70 -15.59 12.46
CA CYS A 96 -0.15 -16.49 13.43
C CYS A 96 -0.82 -16.34 14.78
N GLN A 97 -1.06 -15.09 15.17
CA GLN A 97 -1.71 -14.85 16.44
C GLN A 97 -3.14 -15.38 16.44
N ILE A 98 -3.83 -15.19 15.34
CA ILE A 98 -5.20 -15.66 15.23
C ILE A 98 -5.23 -17.18 15.30
N ASP A 99 -4.31 -17.83 14.63
CA ASP A 99 -4.24 -19.28 14.64
C ASP A 99 -4.00 -19.82 16.04
N GLU A 100 -3.17 -19.14 16.79
CA GLU A 100 -2.90 -19.56 18.14
C GLU A 100 -4.13 -19.48 19.01
N ASP A 101 -4.94 -18.49 18.77
CA ASP A 101 -6.15 -18.30 19.54
C ASP A 101 -7.21 -19.33 19.15
N ALA A 102 -7.14 -19.78 17.95
CA ALA A 102 -8.10 -20.78 17.51
C ALA A 102 -7.75 -22.13 18.09
#